data_128b7ae5471bf4c5262a08c626cba8a7
#
_entry.id   128b7ae5471bf4c5262a08c626cba8a7
#
_cell.length_a   1.000
_cell.length_b   1.000
_cell.length_c   1.000
_cell.angle_alpha   90.00
_cell.angle_beta   90.00
_cell.angle_gamma   90.00
#
_symmetry.space_group_name_H-M   'P 1'
#
loop_
_entity.id
_entity.type
_entity.pdbx_description
1 polymer ?
#
loop_
_entity_poly.entity_id
_entity_poly.type
_entity_poly.pdbx_seq_one_letter_code
_entity_poly.pdbx_strand_id
1 'polypeptide(L)'
;MTALCAALVLCLLQGGAKVTAAPLDPAETAIGLDIDITAATLDMRVNDVPVFTPGAPFGSDATITTHIPLNPAFRQGQNTVALTLTPRADPVDGFETAFRARLLWRPAGQPTLPFADTEHAIAVTLDTAGSDGPWLVSTPGTQKHLAIAGVKTATHADGTASLDFVVDVDMALPPFIWQAAEPLALTSEADTGIRAAYARLHAALAHGEETARQALAPYISRQAAAIGVTPDQFFDASLAPLFQADTGFEILELDPNAGIVQRFGNGRLAALVPSPLAFYNPSTGQRATLVLYVWQDAKGDWRVIH
;
A
#
# COMPACT_ATOMS: atom_id res chain seq x y z
N MET A 1 -13.15 -77.27 10.07
CA MET A 1 -13.84 -76.51 9.04
C MET A 1 -14.14 -75.13 9.60
N THR A 2 -13.27 -74.16 9.31
CA THR A 2 -13.28 -72.80 9.87
C THR A 2 -13.73 -71.85 8.79
N ALA A 3 -14.88 -71.20 8.98
CA ALA A 3 -15.41 -70.20 8.07
C ALA A 3 -14.82 -68.83 8.42
N LEU A 4 -14.14 -68.21 7.46
CA LEU A 4 -13.54 -66.91 7.56
C LEU A 4 -14.56 -65.90 7.10
N CYS A 5 -15.12 -65.02 8.00
CA CYS A 5 -15.92 -63.89 7.66
C CYS A 5 -15.01 -62.70 7.34
N ALA A 6 -14.91 -62.32 6.08
CA ALA A 6 -14.27 -61.07 5.67
C ALA A 6 -15.27 -59.93 5.78
N ALA A 7 -15.09 -59.01 6.73
CA ALA A 7 -15.83 -57.78 6.84
C ALA A 7 -15.20 -56.73 5.90
N LEU A 8 -15.93 -56.36 4.85
CA LEU A 8 -15.59 -55.28 3.92
C LEU A 8 -15.95 -53.95 4.57
N VAL A 9 -14.97 -53.21 5.07
CA VAL A 9 -15.15 -51.84 5.56
C VAL A 9 -15.13 -50.89 4.36
N LEU A 10 -16.31 -50.45 3.93
CA LEU A 10 -16.49 -49.45 2.89
C LEU A 10 -16.25 -48.06 3.51
N CYS A 11 -15.00 -47.53 3.44
CA CYS A 11 -14.72 -46.13 3.78
C CYS A 11 -15.30 -45.21 2.69
N LEU A 12 -16.49 -44.72 2.95
CA LEU A 12 -17.03 -43.57 2.19
C LEU A 12 -16.23 -42.32 2.53
N LEU A 13 -15.22 -42.04 1.73
CA LEU A 13 -14.60 -40.71 1.66
C LEU A 13 -15.62 -39.75 1.10
N GLN A 14 -16.42 -39.15 1.97
CA GLN A 14 -17.17 -37.95 1.64
C GLN A 14 -16.15 -36.80 1.48
N GLY A 15 -15.59 -36.66 0.28
CA GLY A 15 -14.92 -35.48 -0.17
C GLY A 15 -15.94 -34.37 -0.32
N GLY A 16 -16.30 -33.72 0.78
CA GLY A 16 -17.03 -32.46 0.72
C GLY A 16 -16.18 -31.47 -0.06
N ALA A 17 -16.56 -31.19 -1.31
CA ALA A 17 -16.02 -30.05 -2.04
C ALA A 17 -16.30 -28.81 -1.18
N LYS A 18 -15.24 -28.22 -0.62
CA LYS A 18 -15.33 -26.90 -0.02
C LYS A 18 -15.78 -25.98 -1.15
N VAL A 19 -17.03 -25.55 -1.10
CA VAL A 19 -17.52 -24.45 -1.94
C VAL A 19 -16.75 -23.23 -1.44
N THR A 20 -15.62 -22.94 -2.07
CA THR A 20 -14.88 -21.71 -1.83
C THR A 20 -15.77 -20.60 -2.41
N ALA A 21 -16.18 -19.66 -1.59
CA ALA A 21 -16.88 -18.47 -2.08
C ALA A 21 -16.00 -17.80 -3.14
N ALA A 22 -16.63 -17.19 -4.14
CA ALA A 22 -15.88 -16.41 -5.12
C ALA A 22 -15.12 -15.27 -4.43
N PRO A 23 -13.90 -14.93 -4.89
CA PRO A 23 -13.19 -13.75 -4.41
C PRO A 23 -14.02 -12.49 -4.56
N LEU A 24 -13.79 -11.50 -3.71
CA LEU A 24 -14.41 -10.19 -3.84
C LEU A 24 -14.01 -9.53 -5.18
N ASP A 25 -14.95 -8.84 -5.80
CA ASP A 25 -14.71 -8.04 -7.00
C ASP A 25 -14.16 -6.65 -6.61
N PRO A 26 -12.99 -6.22 -7.14
CA PRO A 26 -12.47 -4.87 -6.90
C PRO A 26 -13.37 -3.74 -7.42
N ALA A 27 -14.26 -4.02 -8.39
CA ALA A 27 -15.27 -3.04 -8.85
C ALA A 27 -16.39 -2.82 -7.83
N GLU A 28 -16.66 -3.82 -6.99
CA GLU A 28 -17.76 -3.80 -6.02
C GLU A 28 -17.27 -3.62 -4.58
N THR A 29 -15.97 -3.77 -4.33
CA THR A 29 -15.44 -3.83 -2.97
C THR A 29 -14.16 -3.00 -2.82
N ALA A 30 -14.13 -2.17 -1.78
CA ALA A 30 -12.95 -1.44 -1.35
C ALA A 30 -12.36 -2.05 -0.07
N ILE A 31 -11.04 -2.28 -0.06
CA ILE A 31 -10.28 -2.59 1.15
C ILE A 31 -9.52 -1.34 1.55
N GLY A 32 -9.49 -1.04 2.84
CA GLY A 32 -8.78 0.11 3.36
C GLY A 32 -8.40 -0.03 4.83
N LEU A 33 -7.61 0.90 5.29
CA LEU A 33 -7.23 1.06 6.68
C LEU A 33 -7.71 2.41 7.17
N ASP A 34 -8.57 2.39 8.18
CA ASP A 34 -8.85 3.59 8.98
C ASP A 34 -7.74 3.75 10.01
N ILE A 35 -7.20 4.94 10.13
CA ILE A 35 -6.19 5.27 11.14
C ILE A 35 -6.60 6.51 11.94
N ASP A 36 -6.19 6.49 13.21
CA ASP A 36 -6.33 7.59 14.15
C ASP A 36 -5.01 7.66 14.93
N ILE A 37 -4.25 8.73 14.72
CA ILE A 37 -2.89 8.90 15.25
C ILE A 37 -2.86 10.18 16.04
N THR A 38 -2.38 10.12 17.27
CA THR A 38 -2.20 11.30 18.14
C THR A 38 -0.74 11.41 18.58
N ALA A 39 -0.15 12.57 18.45
CA ALA A 39 1.19 12.94 18.91
C ALA A 39 2.31 11.98 18.42
N ALA A 40 2.15 11.42 17.22
CA ALA A 40 3.09 10.48 16.60
C ALA A 40 3.10 10.59 15.08
N THR A 41 4.04 9.89 14.46
CA THR A 41 4.11 9.66 13.01
C THR A 41 3.98 8.17 12.71
N LEU A 42 3.42 7.82 11.57
CA LEU A 42 3.23 6.44 11.14
C LEU A 42 3.89 6.20 9.78
N ASP A 43 4.84 5.28 9.69
CA ASP A 43 5.27 4.66 8.43
C ASP A 43 4.49 3.35 8.26
N MET A 44 3.72 3.25 7.18
CA MET A 44 2.99 2.04 6.84
C MET A 44 3.45 1.49 5.51
N ARG A 45 3.77 0.20 5.48
CA ARG A 45 4.19 -0.53 4.28
C ARG A 45 3.34 -1.76 4.04
N VAL A 46 3.06 -2.01 2.78
CA VAL A 46 2.45 -3.25 2.31
C VAL A 46 3.42 -3.92 1.34
N ASN A 47 3.79 -5.17 1.59
CA ASN A 47 4.79 -5.89 0.80
C ASN A 47 6.13 -5.12 0.69
N ASP A 48 6.52 -4.45 1.77
CA ASP A 48 7.69 -3.56 1.89
C ASP A 48 7.63 -2.34 0.94
N VAL A 49 6.45 -1.94 0.49
CA VAL A 49 6.24 -0.70 -0.29
C VAL A 49 5.47 0.29 0.58
N PRO A 50 5.98 1.53 0.77
CA PRO A 50 5.27 2.55 1.52
C PRO A 50 3.91 2.86 0.90
N VAL A 51 2.85 2.83 1.72
CA VAL A 51 1.49 3.19 1.33
C VAL A 51 1.01 4.42 2.08
N PHE A 52 1.63 4.69 3.21
CA PHE A 52 1.45 5.90 3.98
C PHE A 52 2.79 6.26 4.61
N THR A 53 3.31 7.42 4.26
CA THR A 53 4.53 7.97 4.85
C THR A 53 4.19 9.35 5.35
N PRO A 54 4.46 9.67 6.59
CA PRO A 54 4.29 11.01 7.11
C PRO A 54 5.40 11.91 6.56
N GLY A 55 5.28 12.28 5.31
CA GLY A 55 6.09 13.30 4.69
C GLY A 55 5.25 14.52 4.56
N ALA A 56 5.37 15.43 5.47
CA ALA A 56 4.77 16.77 5.51
C ALA A 56 3.56 17.00 4.57
N PRO A 57 2.56 17.70 4.88
CA PRO A 57 2.38 18.50 6.08
C PRO A 57 1.06 18.14 6.75
N PHE A 58 1.06 17.13 7.55
CA PHE A 58 -0.05 17.05 8.50
C PHE A 58 0.17 18.07 9.61
N GLY A 59 0.61 19.26 9.25
CA GLY A 59 0.63 20.46 10.04
C GLY A 59 1.03 20.31 11.52
N SER A 60 0.60 21.26 12.30
CA SER A 60 0.66 21.28 13.76
C SER A 60 -0.42 20.41 14.42
N ASP A 61 -1.21 19.66 13.65
CA ASP A 61 -2.32 18.89 14.18
C ASP A 61 -1.79 17.73 15.05
N ALA A 62 -2.23 17.73 16.30
CA ALA A 62 -1.87 16.68 17.27
C ALA A 62 -2.49 15.34 16.88
N THR A 63 -3.60 15.33 16.17
CA THR A 63 -4.37 14.15 15.81
C THR A 63 -4.68 14.12 14.32
N ILE A 64 -4.50 12.96 13.69
CA ILE A 64 -4.86 12.68 12.31
C ILE A 64 -5.81 11.51 12.29
N THR A 65 -7.01 11.73 11.76
CA THR A 65 -7.98 10.66 11.50
C THR A 65 -8.24 10.60 10.00
N THR A 66 -7.91 9.48 9.37
CA THR A 66 -8.06 9.33 7.91
C THR A 66 -8.30 7.87 7.51
N HIS A 67 -8.70 7.69 6.25
CA HIS A 67 -8.82 6.41 5.59
C HIS A 67 -7.76 6.28 4.48
N ILE A 68 -7.07 5.15 4.46
CA ILE A 68 -6.08 4.81 3.45
C ILE A 68 -6.64 3.68 2.57
N PRO A 69 -6.91 3.92 1.27
CA PRO A 69 -7.32 2.86 0.35
C PRO A 69 -6.17 1.91 0.09
N LEU A 70 -6.42 0.60 0.19
CA LEU A 70 -5.39 -0.44 0.09
C LEU A 70 -5.53 -1.38 -1.12
N ASN A 71 -6.62 -1.34 -1.88
CA ASN A 71 -6.76 -2.17 -3.07
C ASN A 71 -5.50 -2.12 -3.96
N PRO A 72 -4.96 -0.92 -4.30
CA PRO A 72 -3.77 -0.84 -5.15
C PRO A 72 -2.50 -1.38 -4.49
N ALA A 73 -2.43 -1.41 -3.18
CA ALA A 73 -1.26 -1.89 -2.43
C ALA A 73 -1.28 -3.41 -2.20
N PHE A 74 -2.45 -4.05 -2.33
CA PHE A 74 -2.60 -5.49 -2.15
C PHE A 74 -2.56 -6.27 -3.47
N ARG A 75 -2.32 -7.56 -3.34
CA ARG A 75 -2.58 -8.61 -4.34
C ARG A 75 -3.50 -9.65 -3.73
N GLN A 76 -4.11 -10.48 -4.55
CA GLN A 76 -4.82 -11.66 -4.06
C GLN A 76 -3.87 -12.59 -3.30
N GLY A 77 -4.34 -13.18 -2.20
CA GLY A 77 -3.56 -14.03 -1.31
C GLY A 77 -2.77 -13.25 -0.28
N GLN A 78 -1.63 -13.78 0.13
CA GLN A 78 -0.86 -13.26 1.25
C GLN A 78 -0.13 -11.96 0.93
N ASN A 79 -0.31 -10.98 1.82
CA ASN A 79 0.39 -9.70 1.83
C ASN A 79 1.01 -9.49 3.22
N THR A 80 2.19 -8.89 3.27
CA THR A 80 2.80 -8.44 4.52
C THR A 80 2.44 -6.98 4.76
N VAL A 81 2.09 -6.65 6.00
CA VAL A 81 1.82 -5.28 6.44
C VAL A 81 2.75 -4.95 7.59
N ALA A 82 3.46 -3.85 7.48
CA ALA A 82 4.33 -3.32 8.52
C ALA A 82 3.88 -1.91 8.89
N LEU A 83 3.71 -1.66 10.19
CA LEU A 83 3.38 -0.36 10.76
C LEU A 83 4.50 0.02 11.72
N THR A 84 5.05 1.22 11.58
CA THR A 84 6.03 1.78 12.52
C THR A 84 5.50 3.12 13.01
N LEU A 85 5.19 3.17 14.31
CA LEU A 85 4.75 4.36 15.01
C LEU A 85 5.93 4.99 15.74
N THR A 86 6.22 6.24 15.43
CA THR A 86 7.28 6.99 16.10
C THR A 86 6.67 8.17 16.84
N PRO A 87 6.81 8.24 18.18
CA PRO A 87 6.38 9.41 18.96
C PRO A 87 7.03 10.70 18.45
N ARG A 88 6.33 11.81 18.50
CA ARG A 88 6.92 13.11 18.13
C ARG A 88 8.00 13.51 19.12
N ALA A 89 9.10 14.04 18.60
CA ALA A 89 10.18 14.56 19.43
C ALA A 89 9.75 15.79 20.26
N ASP A 90 8.84 16.59 19.67
CA ASP A 90 8.24 17.75 20.36
C ASP A 90 6.86 17.34 20.88
N PRO A 91 6.71 17.11 22.21
CA PRO A 91 5.43 16.79 22.81
C PRO A 91 4.41 17.89 22.49
N VAL A 92 3.20 17.48 22.17
CA VAL A 92 2.07 18.41 22.02
C VAL A 92 1.36 18.48 23.37
N ASP A 93 1.37 19.64 24.00
CA ASP A 93 0.79 19.83 25.34
C ASP A 93 -0.66 19.33 25.40
N GLY A 94 -0.92 18.44 26.35
CA GLY A 94 -2.23 17.84 26.57
C GLY A 94 -2.57 16.64 25.70
N PHE A 95 -1.62 16.15 24.85
CA PHE A 95 -1.83 14.97 24.02
C PHE A 95 -0.81 13.88 24.33
N GLU A 96 -1.31 12.71 24.66
CA GLU A 96 -0.50 11.50 24.80
C GLU A 96 -0.40 10.79 23.43
N THR A 97 0.72 10.09 23.21
CA THR A 97 0.88 9.25 22.02
C THR A 97 -0.19 8.17 22.02
N ALA A 98 -0.99 8.15 20.97
CA ALA A 98 -2.01 7.14 20.76
C ALA A 98 -2.11 6.75 19.29
N PHE A 99 -2.48 5.51 19.06
CA PHE A 99 -2.71 4.98 17.72
C PHE A 99 -3.88 4.01 17.72
N ARG A 100 -4.74 4.16 16.75
CA ARG A 100 -5.80 3.22 16.47
C ARG A 100 -5.87 2.98 14.97
N ALA A 101 -5.92 1.72 14.55
CA ALA A 101 -6.08 1.37 13.16
C ALA A 101 -7.11 0.26 13.00
N ARG A 102 -7.75 0.25 11.85
CA ARG A 102 -8.76 -0.73 11.52
C ARG A 102 -8.72 -1.08 10.05
N LEU A 103 -8.30 -2.30 9.74
CA LEU A 103 -8.41 -2.88 8.41
C LEU A 103 -9.86 -3.30 8.17
N LEU A 104 -10.42 -2.92 7.04
CA LEU A 104 -11.80 -3.21 6.69
C LEU A 104 -11.96 -3.40 5.18
N TRP A 105 -13.06 -4.07 4.80
CA TRP A 105 -13.59 -4.03 3.44
C TRP A 105 -15.04 -3.54 3.47
N ARG A 106 -15.51 -2.97 2.38
CA ARG A 106 -16.85 -2.42 2.26
C ARG A 106 -17.25 -2.34 0.78
N PRO A 107 -18.56 -2.13 0.46
CA PRO A 107 -18.99 -1.85 -0.88
C PRO A 107 -18.25 -0.64 -1.47
N ALA A 108 -17.82 -0.74 -2.73
CA ALA A 108 -17.17 0.35 -3.44
C ALA A 108 -18.15 1.54 -3.62
N GLY A 109 -17.58 2.74 -3.73
CA GLY A 109 -18.36 3.97 -3.96
C GLY A 109 -19.13 4.50 -2.74
N GLN A 110 -19.08 3.83 -1.59
CA GLN A 110 -19.67 4.38 -0.38
C GLN A 110 -18.75 5.47 0.24
N PRO A 111 -19.34 6.56 0.77
CA PRO A 111 -18.58 7.58 1.47
C PRO A 111 -17.77 6.99 2.61
N THR A 112 -16.52 7.44 2.74
CA THR A 112 -15.62 6.97 3.78
C THR A 112 -15.67 7.89 4.97
N LEU A 113 -16.33 7.45 6.04
CA LEU A 113 -16.17 8.03 7.37
C LEU A 113 -15.29 7.07 8.18
N PRO A 114 -14.06 7.46 8.54
CA PRO A 114 -13.18 6.60 9.32
C PRO A 114 -13.89 6.10 10.59
N PHE A 115 -13.70 4.81 10.90
CA PHE A 115 -14.29 4.14 12.08
C PHE A 115 -15.82 4.04 12.13
N ALA A 116 -16.56 4.38 11.09
CA ALA A 116 -18.02 4.28 11.06
C ALA A 116 -18.51 2.83 10.88
N ASP A 117 -17.83 2.04 10.04
CA ASP A 117 -18.18 0.65 9.77
C ASP A 117 -17.58 -0.28 10.83
N THR A 118 -18.38 -1.09 11.50
CA THR A 118 -17.95 -2.09 12.48
C THR A 118 -18.21 -3.52 12.07
N GLU A 119 -18.99 -3.73 11.02
CA GLU A 119 -19.40 -5.08 10.58
C GLU A 119 -18.29 -5.81 9.83
N HIS A 120 -17.52 -5.07 9.03
CA HIS A 120 -16.50 -5.62 8.14
C HIS A 120 -15.07 -5.30 8.58
N ALA A 121 -14.85 -5.02 9.85
CA ALA A 121 -13.58 -4.53 10.35
C ALA A 121 -12.75 -5.57 11.11
N ILE A 122 -11.43 -5.53 10.89
CA ILE A 122 -10.41 -6.13 11.75
C ILE A 122 -9.73 -4.98 12.49
N ALA A 123 -9.83 -4.95 13.81
CA ALA A 123 -9.25 -3.87 14.62
C ALA A 123 -7.79 -4.12 14.96
N VAL A 124 -6.98 -3.10 14.83
CA VAL A 124 -5.60 -3.01 15.34
C VAL A 124 -5.55 -1.78 16.23
N THR A 125 -5.21 -1.93 17.50
CA THR A 125 -5.20 -0.82 18.44
C THR A 125 -3.91 -0.81 19.23
N LEU A 126 -3.29 0.36 19.40
CA LEU A 126 -2.22 0.55 20.37
C LEU A 126 -2.86 0.51 21.76
N ASP A 127 -2.43 -0.43 22.58
CA ASP A 127 -2.74 -0.45 24.00
C ASP A 127 -1.53 0.07 24.79
N THR A 128 -1.61 1.30 25.25
CA THR A 128 -0.58 1.92 26.08
C THR A 128 -0.62 1.46 27.54
N ALA A 129 -1.70 0.77 27.96
CA ALA A 129 -1.90 0.32 29.34
C ALA A 129 -1.64 -1.19 29.52
N GLY A 130 -1.45 -1.96 28.46
CA GLY A 130 -1.32 -3.42 28.51
C GLY A 130 0.08 -3.89 28.88
N SER A 131 0.16 -4.97 29.67
CA SER A 131 1.44 -5.61 30.07
C SER A 131 2.13 -6.39 28.95
N ASP A 132 1.42 -6.69 27.84
CA ASP A 132 1.87 -7.60 26.78
C ASP A 132 2.41 -6.91 25.52
N GLY A 133 2.64 -5.62 25.61
CA GLY A 133 3.14 -4.81 24.51
C GLY A 133 2.14 -3.75 24.05
N PRO A 134 2.56 -2.86 23.14
CA PRO A 134 1.79 -1.69 22.77
C PRO A 134 0.62 -1.99 21.82
N TRP A 135 0.43 -3.22 21.35
CA TRP A 135 -0.52 -3.53 20.30
C TRP A 135 -1.52 -4.60 20.69
N LEU A 136 -2.79 -4.28 20.52
CA LEU A 136 -3.88 -5.24 20.58
C LEU A 136 -4.44 -5.45 19.18
N VAL A 137 -4.46 -6.70 18.70
CA VAL A 137 -5.11 -7.09 17.44
C VAL A 137 -6.33 -7.91 17.77
N SER A 138 -7.50 -7.46 17.32
CA SER A 138 -8.73 -8.21 17.43
C SER A 138 -9.35 -8.45 16.05
N THR A 139 -9.81 -9.67 15.83
CA THR A 139 -10.56 -10.06 14.64
C THR A 139 -12.00 -10.33 15.03
N PRO A 140 -12.99 -9.57 14.55
CA PRO A 140 -14.39 -9.95 14.71
C PRO A 140 -14.64 -11.28 14.01
N GLY A 141 -15.37 -12.19 14.64
CA GLY A 141 -15.41 -13.64 14.40
C GLY A 141 -15.89 -14.18 13.04
N THR A 142 -16.06 -13.38 11.99
CA THR A 142 -16.60 -13.84 10.71
C THR A 142 -15.96 -13.19 9.47
N GLN A 143 -14.67 -12.94 9.51
CA GLN A 143 -13.97 -12.35 8.36
C GLN A 143 -13.76 -13.39 7.26
N LYS A 144 -14.60 -13.37 6.22
CA LYS A 144 -14.50 -14.34 5.10
C LYS A 144 -13.39 -14.02 4.10
N HIS A 145 -13.08 -12.74 3.92
CA HIS A 145 -12.25 -12.26 2.81
C HIS A 145 -10.94 -11.58 3.24
N LEU A 146 -10.80 -11.32 4.52
CA LEU A 146 -9.56 -10.82 5.12
C LEU A 146 -9.22 -11.65 6.35
N ALA A 147 -8.04 -12.24 6.38
CA ALA A 147 -7.55 -13.00 7.54
C ALA A 147 -6.18 -12.50 7.96
N ILE A 148 -6.04 -12.11 9.24
CA ILE A 148 -4.75 -11.71 9.81
C ILE A 148 -4.07 -12.93 10.44
N ALA A 149 -2.76 -13.05 10.20
CA ALA A 149 -1.89 -14.07 10.80
C ALA A 149 -0.50 -13.50 11.12
N GLY A 150 0.28 -14.21 11.91
CA GLY A 150 1.70 -13.96 12.11
C GLY A 150 2.00 -12.60 12.73
N VAL A 151 1.17 -12.13 13.64
CA VAL A 151 1.32 -10.83 14.31
C VAL A 151 2.59 -10.82 15.14
N LYS A 152 3.44 -9.81 14.92
CA LYS A 152 4.66 -9.55 15.69
C LYS A 152 4.66 -8.09 16.10
N THR A 153 4.99 -7.83 17.34
CA THR A 153 5.09 -6.48 17.90
C THR A 153 6.45 -6.26 18.52
N ALA A 154 6.96 -5.05 18.44
CA ALA A 154 8.17 -4.65 19.15
C ALA A 154 8.07 -3.19 19.60
N THR A 155 8.69 -2.88 20.75
CA THR A 155 8.90 -1.53 21.23
C THR A 155 10.40 -1.30 21.35
N HIS A 156 10.87 -0.21 20.80
CA HIS A 156 12.28 0.17 20.79
C HIS A 156 12.60 1.17 21.92
N ALA A 157 13.87 1.29 22.25
CA ALA A 157 14.33 2.15 23.35
C ALA A 157 14.05 3.65 23.13
N ASP A 158 13.85 4.08 21.90
CA ASP A 158 13.48 5.45 21.50
C ASP A 158 11.96 5.70 21.57
N GLY A 159 11.18 4.73 22.06
CA GLY A 159 9.73 4.78 22.12
C GLY A 159 9.02 4.41 20.81
N THR A 160 9.77 4.14 19.74
CA THR A 160 9.19 3.64 18.48
C THR A 160 8.55 2.27 18.70
N ALA A 161 7.36 2.08 18.18
CA ALA A 161 6.65 0.81 18.23
C ALA A 161 6.43 0.28 16.81
N SER A 162 6.63 -1.02 16.62
CA SER A 162 6.39 -1.68 15.32
C SER A 162 5.41 -2.83 15.45
N LEU A 163 4.57 -2.97 14.42
CA LEU A 163 3.61 -4.05 14.27
C LEU A 163 3.74 -4.62 12.86
N ASP A 164 4.10 -5.89 12.77
CA ASP A 164 4.14 -6.65 11.53
C ASP A 164 3.07 -7.73 11.55
N PHE A 165 2.37 -7.91 10.45
CA PHE A 165 1.43 -9.02 10.29
C PHE A 165 1.28 -9.42 8.83
N VAL A 166 0.72 -10.59 8.62
CA VAL A 166 0.32 -11.08 7.30
C VAL A 166 -1.20 -10.96 7.19
N VAL A 167 -1.66 -10.39 6.08
CA VAL A 167 -3.08 -10.42 5.73
C VAL A 167 -3.27 -11.25 4.47
N ASP A 168 -4.18 -12.22 4.55
CA ASP A 168 -4.64 -12.98 3.39
C ASP A 168 -5.90 -12.30 2.83
N VAL A 169 -5.82 -11.88 1.57
CA VAL A 169 -6.84 -11.09 0.88
C VAL A 169 -7.50 -11.96 -0.19
N ASP A 170 -8.77 -12.26 0.02
CA ASP A 170 -9.60 -12.97 -0.96
C ASP A 170 -10.37 -11.97 -1.83
N MET A 171 -9.64 -11.23 -2.65
CA MET A 171 -10.15 -10.31 -3.67
C MET A 171 -9.42 -10.57 -4.98
N ALA A 172 -10.09 -10.45 -6.11
CA ALA A 172 -9.54 -10.67 -7.45
C ALA A 172 -8.61 -9.52 -7.88
N LEU A 173 -7.55 -9.28 -7.12
CA LEU A 173 -6.57 -8.22 -7.36
C LEU A 173 -5.49 -8.67 -8.36
N PRO A 174 -5.00 -7.76 -9.22
CA PRO A 174 -3.91 -8.07 -10.14
C PRO A 174 -2.62 -8.36 -9.39
N PRO A 175 -1.79 -9.32 -9.90
CA PRO A 175 -0.50 -9.63 -9.30
C PRO A 175 0.48 -8.46 -9.44
N PHE A 176 1.50 -8.43 -8.59
CA PHE A 176 2.65 -7.56 -8.76
C PHE A 176 3.70 -8.24 -9.64
N ILE A 177 3.90 -7.75 -10.86
CA ILE A 177 4.85 -8.32 -11.82
C ILE A 177 6.31 -8.28 -11.34
N TRP A 178 6.67 -7.27 -10.54
CA TRP A 178 8.01 -7.10 -9.97
C TRP A 178 8.37 -8.14 -8.89
N GLN A 179 7.40 -8.84 -8.34
CA GLN A 179 7.67 -9.86 -7.31
C GLN A 179 8.45 -11.05 -7.83
N ALA A 180 8.42 -11.29 -9.15
CA ALA A 180 9.23 -12.31 -9.80
C ALA A 180 10.64 -11.83 -10.13
N ALA A 181 10.95 -10.54 -9.96
CA ALA A 181 12.28 -10.00 -10.22
C ALA A 181 13.29 -10.42 -9.16
N GLU A 182 14.55 -10.47 -9.55
CA GLU A 182 15.66 -10.65 -8.61
C GLU A 182 15.85 -9.39 -7.74
N PRO A 183 16.30 -9.54 -6.49
CA PRO A 183 16.65 -8.40 -5.66
C PRO A 183 17.75 -7.55 -6.29
N LEU A 184 17.56 -6.24 -6.30
CA LEU A 184 18.49 -5.27 -6.87
C LEU A 184 19.75 -5.13 -6.01
N ALA A 185 20.91 -5.24 -6.62
CA ALA A 185 22.16 -4.80 -6.03
C ALA A 185 22.32 -3.29 -6.27
N LEU A 186 22.51 -2.50 -5.20
CA LEU A 186 22.76 -1.06 -5.32
C LEU A 186 24.23 -0.81 -5.72
N THR A 187 24.54 -1.00 -7.00
CA THR A 187 25.80 -0.63 -7.60
C THR A 187 25.73 0.77 -8.20
N SER A 188 26.87 1.37 -8.54
CA SER A 188 26.91 2.65 -9.27
C SER A 188 26.22 2.57 -10.62
N GLU A 189 26.25 1.41 -11.27
CA GLU A 189 25.56 1.16 -12.52
C GLU A 189 24.03 1.15 -12.32
N ALA A 190 23.55 0.49 -11.27
CA ALA A 190 22.14 0.48 -10.89
C ALA A 190 21.65 1.89 -10.55
N ASP A 191 22.41 2.68 -9.76
CA ASP A 191 22.09 4.08 -9.47
C ASP A 191 21.95 4.90 -10.75
N THR A 192 22.92 4.78 -11.66
CA THR A 192 22.87 5.47 -12.96
C THR A 192 21.63 5.05 -13.76
N GLY A 193 21.32 3.76 -13.81
CA GLY A 193 20.16 3.23 -14.53
C GLY A 193 18.83 3.71 -13.96
N ILE A 194 18.72 3.77 -12.64
CA ILE A 194 17.54 4.29 -11.93
C ILE A 194 17.34 5.78 -12.24
N ARG A 195 18.39 6.60 -12.11
CA ARG A 195 18.33 8.02 -12.44
C ARG A 195 17.96 8.27 -13.90
N ALA A 196 18.51 7.48 -14.82
CA ALA A 196 18.14 7.53 -16.23
C ALA A 196 16.66 7.15 -16.47
N ALA A 197 16.12 6.21 -15.71
CA ALA A 197 14.69 5.88 -15.77
C ALA A 197 13.83 7.06 -15.31
N TYR A 198 14.18 7.72 -14.21
CA TYR A 198 13.50 8.92 -13.75
C TYR A 198 13.61 10.08 -14.73
N ALA A 199 14.76 10.27 -15.37
CA ALA A 199 14.93 11.30 -16.40
C ALA A 199 14.02 11.04 -17.63
N ARG A 200 13.88 9.80 -18.06
CA ARG A 200 12.94 9.44 -19.15
C ARG A 200 11.48 9.70 -18.74
N LEU A 201 11.11 9.36 -17.50
CA LEU A 201 9.78 9.64 -16.98
C LEU A 201 9.51 11.14 -16.92
N HIS A 202 10.41 11.91 -16.35
CA HIS A 202 10.29 13.36 -16.30
C HIS A 202 10.11 13.96 -17.69
N ALA A 203 10.94 13.54 -18.67
CA ALA A 203 10.80 14.00 -20.05
C ALA A 203 9.42 13.65 -20.63
N ALA A 204 8.89 12.47 -20.36
CA ALA A 204 7.56 12.07 -20.80
C ALA A 204 6.45 12.92 -20.17
N LEU A 205 6.55 13.19 -18.86
CA LEU A 205 5.62 14.07 -18.15
C LEU A 205 5.68 15.52 -18.69
N ALA A 206 6.88 16.02 -18.96
CA ALA A 206 7.09 17.38 -19.50
C ALA A 206 6.57 17.56 -20.93
N HIS A 207 6.47 16.47 -21.72
CA HIS A 207 5.90 16.51 -23.08
C HIS A 207 4.35 16.54 -23.08
N GLY A 208 3.71 16.41 -21.92
CA GLY A 208 2.27 16.56 -21.75
C GLY A 208 1.53 15.23 -21.59
N GLU A 209 0.21 15.34 -21.55
CA GLU A 209 -0.72 14.30 -21.12
C GLU A 209 -0.57 12.98 -21.89
N GLU A 210 -0.56 13.02 -23.22
CA GLU A 210 -0.52 11.81 -24.05
C GLU A 210 0.77 11.00 -23.83
N THR A 211 1.91 11.70 -23.78
CA THR A 211 3.21 11.06 -23.54
C THR A 211 3.32 10.51 -22.12
N ALA A 212 2.77 11.24 -21.14
CA ALA A 212 2.67 10.79 -19.76
C ALA A 212 1.80 9.53 -19.63
N ARG A 213 0.64 9.50 -20.30
CA ARG A 213 -0.28 8.35 -20.33
C ARG A 213 0.41 7.10 -20.87
N GLN A 214 1.18 7.23 -21.94
CA GLN A 214 1.96 6.12 -22.51
C GLN A 214 3.07 5.65 -21.58
N ALA A 215 3.84 6.57 -21.02
CA ALA A 215 4.95 6.23 -20.12
C ALA A 215 4.48 5.58 -18.80
N LEU A 216 3.30 5.95 -18.31
CA LEU A 216 2.70 5.43 -17.10
C LEU A 216 1.68 4.31 -17.33
N ALA A 217 1.51 3.82 -18.57
CA ALA A 217 0.47 2.84 -18.91
C ALA A 217 0.47 1.58 -18.00
N PRO A 218 1.62 0.96 -17.64
CA PRO A 218 1.61 -0.19 -16.72
C PRO A 218 1.11 0.16 -15.32
N TYR A 219 1.51 1.32 -14.80
CA TYR A 219 1.04 1.85 -13.52
C TYR A 219 -0.48 2.12 -13.56
N ILE A 220 -0.94 2.88 -14.56
CA ILE A 220 -2.35 3.23 -14.74
C ILE A 220 -3.22 1.97 -14.82
N SER A 221 -2.83 1.01 -15.65
CA SER A 221 -3.58 -0.24 -15.85
C SER A 221 -3.72 -1.04 -14.57
N ARG A 222 -2.63 -1.13 -13.78
CA ARG A 222 -2.67 -1.87 -12.51
C ARG A 222 -3.52 -1.15 -11.46
N GLN A 223 -3.37 0.16 -11.32
CA GLN A 223 -4.16 0.95 -10.37
C GLN A 223 -5.65 0.88 -10.70
N ALA A 224 -6.00 1.05 -11.97
CA ALA A 224 -7.36 0.95 -12.46
C ALA A 224 -7.99 -0.42 -12.17
N ALA A 225 -7.27 -1.50 -12.50
CA ALA A 225 -7.74 -2.86 -12.24
C ALA A 225 -7.91 -3.13 -10.74
N ALA A 226 -7.07 -2.58 -9.88
CA ALA A 226 -7.14 -2.77 -8.44
C ALA A 226 -8.36 -2.09 -7.79
N ILE A 227 -8.92 -1.07 -8.43
CA ILE A 227 -10.12 -0.36 -7.96
C ILE A 227 -11.35 -0.60 -8.87
N GLY A 228 -11.23 -1.50 -9.84
CA GLY A 228 -12.35 -1.91 -10.69
C GLY A 228 -12.85 -0.84 -11.69
N VAL A 229 -11.97 0.04 -12.15
CA VAL A 229 -12.29 1.06 -13.17
C VAL A 229 -11.47 0.83 -14.45
N THR A 230 -11.80 1.56 -15.52
CA THR A 230 -10.95 1.53 -16.73
C THR A 230 -9.68 2.36 -16.55
N PRO A 231 -8.59 2.06 -17.30
CA PRO A 231 -7.37 2.88 -17.30
C PRO A 231 -7.63 4.36 -17.58
N ASP A 232 -8.55 4.68 -18.51
CA ASP A 232 -8.91 6.05 -18.83
C ASP A 232 -9.61 6.75 -17.64
N GLN A 233 -10.59 6.09 -17.03
CA GLN A 233 -11.25 6.63 -15.84
C GLN A 233 -10.26 6.91 -14.69
N PHE A 234 -9.31 6.00 -14.46
CA PHE A 234 -8.28 6.22 -13.44
C PHE A 234 -7.39 7.42 -13.80
N PHE A 235 -6.91 7.47 -15.03
CA PHE A 235 -6.05 8.57 -15.47
C PHE A 235 -6.76 9.92 -15.37
N ASP A 236 -7.98 10.02 -15.91
CA ASP A 236 -8.75 11.25 -15.95
C ASP A 236 -9.07 11.78 -14.53
N ALA A 237 -9.34 10.87 -13.58
CA ALA A 237 -9.63 11.26 -12.20
C ALA A 237 -8.37 11.61 -11.38
N SER A 238 -7.23 10.97 -11.65
CA SER A 238 -6.06 11.01 -10.75
C SER A 238 -4.87 11.78 -11.30
N LEU A 239 -4.64 11.74 -12.60
CA LEU A 239 -3.42 12.28 -13.22
C LEU A 239 -3.69 13.41 -14.21
N ALA A 240 -4.79 13.36 -14.99
CA ALA A 240 -5.10 14.37 -15.99
C ALA A 240 -5.11 15.80 -15.42
N PRO A 241 -5.60 16.05 -14.19
CA PRO A 241 -5.54 17.40 -13.61
C PRO A 241 -4.13 18.01 -13.53
N LEU A 242 -3.06 17.19 -13.52
CA LEU A 242 -1.69 17.68 -13.51
C LEU A 242 -1.24 18.28 -14.85
N PHE A 243 -1.98 18.00 -15.95
CA PHE A 243 -1.66 18.39 -17.31
C PHE A 243 -2.63 19.42 -17.91
N GLN A 244 -3.77 19.65 -17.27
CA GLN A 244 -4.78 20.57 -17.75
C GLN A 244 -4.37 22.02 -17.48
N ALA A 245 -4.46 22.88 -18.50
CA ALA A 245 -4.02 24.27 -18.41
C ALA A 245 -4.80 25.10 -17.38
N ASP A 246 -6.06 24.78 -17.15
CA ASP A 246 -6.95 25.49 -16.21
C ASP A 246 -6.63 25.16 -14.74
N THR A 247 -5.96 24.05 -14.46
CA THR A 247 -5.50 23.73 -13.10
C THR A 247 -4.24 24.47 -12.70
N GLY A 248 -3.44 24.94 -13.67
CA GLY A 248 -2.24 25.74 -13.45
C GLY A 248 -1.06 24.99 -12.86
N PHE A 249 -1.03 23.65 -12.94
CA PHE A 249 0.13 22.87 -12.54
C PHE A 249 1.21 22.90 -13.63
N GLU A 250 2.46 23.07 -13.19
CA GLU A 250 3.65 23.01 -14.03
C GLU A 250 4.61 21.96 -13.46
N ILE A 251 5.22 21.14 -14.33
CA ILE A 251 6.23 20.18 -13.87
C ILE A 251 7.50 20.95 -13.47
N LEU A 252 8.04 20.64 -12.30
CA LEU A 252 9.29 21.23 -11.83
C LEU A 252 10.48 20.66 -12.61
N GLU A 253 11.52 21.47 -12.78
CA GLU A 253 12.76 21.03 -13.39
C GLU A 253 13.38 19.85 -12.62
N LEU A 254 13.86 18.86 -13.35
CA LEU A 254 14.52 17.69 -12.77
C LEU A 254 15.96 18.03 -12.36
N ASP A 255 16.25 17.99 -11.08
CA ASP A 255 17.63 17.90 -10.62
C ASP A 255 18.14 16.45 -10.78
N PRO A 256 19.11 16.18 -11.64
CA PRO A 256 19.61 14.83 -11.88
C PRO A 256 20.30 14.22 -10.64
N ASN A 257 20.67 15.05 -9.65
CA ASN A 257 21.28 14.61 -8.40
C ASN A 257 20.28 14.55 -7.23
N ALA A 258 19.02 14.92 -7.46
CA ALA A 258 18.00 14.90 -6.42
C ALA A 258 17.74 13.50 -5.91
N GLY A 259 17.46 13.41 -4.62
CA GLY A 259 17.08 12.18 -3.94
C GLY A 259 18.22 11.17 -3.80
N ILE A 260 18.02 10.24 -2.90
CA ILE A 260 18.86 9.05 -2.72
C ILE A 260 18.12 7.82 -3.22
N VAL A 261 18.83 6.87 -3.81
CA VAL A 261 18.24 5.61 -4.21
C VAL A 261 17.95 4.76 -2.98
N GLN A 262 16.68 4.41 -2.79
CA GLN A 262 16.26 3.47 -1.75
C GLN A 262 15.61 2.24 -2.37
N ARG A 263 15.75 1.09 -1.70
CA ARG A 263 15.14 -0.18 -2.10
C ARG A 263 13.84 -0.40 -1.33
N PHE A 264 12.89 -1.04 -2.03
CA PHE A 264 11.58 -1.41 -1.52
C PHE A 264 11.18 -2.78 -2.08
N GLY A 265 10.03 -3.30 -1.67
CA GLY A 265 9.52 -4.56 -2.20
C GLY A 265 10.46 -5.74 -1.93
N ASN A 266 11.04 -5.82 -0.72
CA ASN A 266 12.08 -6.79 -0.36
C ASN A 266 13.29 -6.71 -1.29
N GLY A 267 13.69 -5.48 -1.63
CA GLY A 267 14.86 -5.19 -2.45
C GLY A 267 14.65 -5.30 -3.96
N ARG A 268 13.44 -5.56 -4.45
CA ARG A 268 13.14 -5.73 -5.89
C ARG A 268 12.74 -4.45 -6.59
N LEU A 269 12.35 -3.45 -5.82
CA LEU A 269 12.00 -2.11 -6.28
C LEU A 269 13.04 -1.10 -5.83
N ALA A 270 13.17 -0.03 -6.58
CA ALA A 270 13.94 1.14 -6.19
C ALA A 270 13.17 2.43 -6.46
N ALA A 271 13.43 3.44 -5.67
CA ALA A 271 12.95 4.79 -5.93
C ALA A 271 13.99 5.83 -5.51
N LEU A 272 13.90 7.03 -6.10
CA LEU A 272 14.56 8.22 -5.61
C LEU A 272 13.71 8.84 -4.49
N VAL A 273 14.31 9.04 -3.34
CA VAL A 273 13.63 9.60 -2.15
C VAL A 273 14.39 10.84 -1.66
N PRO A 274 13.74 12.00 -1.58
CA PRO A 274 12.39 12.29 -2.07
C PRO A 274 12.28 12.13 -3.59
N SER A 275 11.05 11.85 -4.08
CA SER A 275 10.81 11.73 -5.52
C SER A 275 11.07 13.07 -6.20
N PRO A 276 11.85 13.10 -7.30
CA PRO A 276 12.09 14.32 -8.06
C PRO A 276 10.96 14.65 -9.06
N LEU A 277 9.97 13.75 -9.21
CA LEU A 277 8.84 13.97 -10.12
C LEU A 277 7.76 14.79 -9.41
N ALA A 278 7.79 16.09 -9.59
CA ALA A 278 6.89 17.00 -8.89
C ALA A 278 6.29 18.04 -9.84
N PHE A 279 5.05 18.38 -9.54
CA PHE A 279 4.31 19.48 -10.15
C PHE A 279 4.07 20.57 -9.12
N TYR A 280 4.03 21.78 -9.55
CA TYR A 280 3.78 22.95 -8.71
C TYR A 280 2.77 23.87 -9.35
N ASN A 281 1.83 24.37 -8.59
CA ASN A 281 0.89 25.40 -9.02
C ASN A 281 1.30 26.74 -8.39
N PRO A 282 1.85 27.67 -9.15
CA PRO A 282 2.34 28.94 -8.62
C PRO A 282 1.21 29.86 -8.10
N SER A 283 -0.02 29.70 -8.59
CA SER A 283 -1.15 30.53 -8.16
C SER A 283 -1.74 30.09 -6.82
N THR A 284 -1.69 28.79 -6.49
CA THR A 284 -2.22 28.23 -5.24
C THR A 284 -1.14 27.86 -4.24
N GLY A 285 0.12 27.76 -4.66
CA GLY A 285 1.22 27.23 -3.86
C GLY A 285 1.17 25.71 -3.66
N GLN A 286 0.26 25.03 -4.34
CA GLN A 286 0.11 23.58 -4.20
C GLN A 286 1.24 22.83 -4.92
N ARG A 287 1.69 21.74 -4.31
CA ARG A 287 2.67 20.82 -4.89
C ARG A 287 2.08 19.42 -4.93
N ALA A 288 2.19 18.77 -6.08
CA ALA A 288 1.88 17.36 -6.27
C ALA A 288 3.16 16.60 -6.59
N THR A 289 3.42 15.49 -5.90
CA THR A 289 4.62 14.66 -6.11
C THR A 289 4.18 13.28 -6.52
N LEU A 290 4.71 12.78 -7.65
CA LEU A 290 4.49 11.42 -8.10
C LEU A 290 5.55 10.52 -7.47
N VAL A 291 5.13 9.63 -6.59
CA VAL A 291 6.00 8.60 -6.03
C VAL A 291 5.86 7.35 -6.90
N LEU A 292 6.86 7.09 -7.71
CA LEU A 292 6.89 5.94 -8.61
C LEU A 292 8.09 5.07 -8.28
N TYR A 293 7.93 3.77 -8.44
CA TYR A 293 8.99 2.80 -8.23
C TYR A 293 9.45 2.25 -9.56
N VAL A 294 10.72 1.90 -9.64
CA VAL A 294 11.32 1.23 -10.79
C VAL A 294 11.82 -0.15 -10.38
N TRP A 295 11.79 -1.07 -11.30
CA TRP A 295 12.33 -2.43 -11.16
C TRP A 295 13.04 -2.83 -12.43
N GLN A 296 13.92 -3.82 -12.35
CA GLN A 296 14.65 -4.33 -13.50
C GLN A 296 13.99 -5.61 -13.98
N ASP A 297 13.59 -5.64 -15.25
CA ASP A 297 13.02 -6.85 -15.86
C ASP A 297 14.12 -7.89 -16.18
N ALA A 298 13.70 -9.08 -16.60
CA ALA A 298 14.64 -10.18 -16.93
C ALA A 298 15.61 -9.87 -18.09
N LYS A 299 15.38 -8.77 -18.84
CA LYS A 299 16.29 -8.30 -19.90
C LYS A 299 17.27 -7.25 -19.41
N GLY A 300 17.15 -6.83 -18.15
CA GLY A 300 17.93 -5.75 -17.57
C GLY A 300 17.34 -4.35 -17.81
N ASP A 301 16.16 -4.25 -18.42
CA ASP A 301 15.51 -2.96 -18.67
C ASP A 301 14.83 -2.42 -17.42
N TRP A 302 15.01 -1.13 -17.15
CA TRP A 302 14.31 -0.43 -16.07
C TRP A 302 12.88 -0.12 -16.47
N ARG A 303 11.93 -0.64 -15.69
CA ARG A 303 10.48 -0.48 -15.86
C ARG A 303 9.90 0.30 -14.69
N VAL A 304 8.91 1.12 -15.01
CA VAL A 304 8.14 1.85 -13.98
C VAL A 304 7.00 0.98 -13.51
N ILE A 305 6.78 1.00 -12.20
CA ILE A 305 5.62 0.40 -11.56
C ILE A 305 5.34 1.07 -10.21
N HIS A 306 4.15 0.88 -9.78
CA HIS A 306 3.84 0.81 -8.36
C HIS A 306 2.97 -0.37 -8.09
#